data_10e4cce09e1ec3f6fc6a9b48a74a62a8
#
_entry.id   10e4cce09e1ec3f6fc6a9b48a74a62a8
#
_cell.length_a   1.000
_cell.length_b   1.000
_cell.length_c   1.000
_cell.angle_alpha   90.00
_cell.angle_beta   90.00
_cell.angle_gamma   90.00
#
_symmetry.space_group_name_H-M   'P 1'
#
loop_
_entity.id
_entity.type
_entity.pdbx_description
1 polymer ?
#
loop_
_entity_poly.entity_id
_entity_poly.type
_entity_poly.pdbx_seq_one_letter_code
_entity_poly.pdbx_strand_id
1 'polypeptide(L)'
;MKIHIFNPENDMALASGSPGYTPPSNIRTYQQDNWQLPRLWADEGDIVWDGTSSLASFFDQDKEVPHICPWGWSPALVHQLELAGVPHHLLPSKEYLQKLRTLSSRESTVPIQQSLGIDVAICHNLAQIEQCISHWDMVIMKSPWSSSGKGL
;
A
#
# COMPACT_ATOMS: atom_id res chain seq x y z
N MET A 1 5.56 -20.58 10.17
CA MET A 1 4.21 -20.40 9.57
C MET A 1 4.02 -18.95 9.17
N LYS A 2 3.47 -18.68 7.98
CA LYS A 2 3.16 -17.33 7.49
C LYS A 2 1.65 -17.18 7.31
N ILE A 3 1.16 -15.93 7.44
CA ILE A 3 -0.21 -15.55 7.09
C ILE A 3 -0.11 -14.63 5.89
N HIS A 4 -0.46 -15.14 4.73
CA HIS A 4 -0.47 -14.39 3.47
C HIS A 4 -1.77 -13.62 3.29
N ILE A 5 -1.68 -12.38 2.80
CA ILE A 5 -2.82 -11.49 2.58
C ILE A 5 -2.74 -10.90 1.18
N PHE A 6 -3.79 -11.11 0.41
CA PHE A 6 -3.97 -10.48 -0.89
C PHE A 6 -4.78 -9.19 -0.74
N ASN A 7 -4.10 -8.06 -0.75
CA ASN A 7 -4.71 -6.73 -0.63
C ASN A 7 -4.28 -5.81 -1.79
N PRO A 8 -4.88 -6.02 -2.98
CA PRO A 8 -4.51 -5.32 -4.22
C PRO A 8 -4.78 -3.81 -4.19
N GLU A 9 -5.60 -3.34 -3.25
CA GLU A 9 -5.91 -1.94 -2.99
C GLU A 9 -4.81 -1.20 -2.23
N ASN A 10 -3.71 -1.86 -1.87
CA ASN A 10 -2.70 -1.35 -0.94
C ASN A 10 -2.20 0.05 -1.29
N ASP A 11 -1.87 0.32 -2.56
CA ASP A 11 -1.35 1.63 -2.97
C ASP A 11 -2.37 2.74 -2.73
N MET A 12 -3.65 2.47 -3.01
CA MET A 12 -4.73 3.43 -2.79
C MET A 12 -5.00 3.64 -1.29
N ALA A 13 -4.96 2.57 -0.50
CA ALA A 13 -5.13 2.61 0.95
C ALA A 13 -3.96 3.36 1.63
N LEU A 14 -2.74 3.12 1.16
CA LEU A 14 -1.54 3.80 1.65
C LEU A 14 -1.56 5.30 1.26
N ALA A 15 -1.95 5.62 0.02
CA ALA A 15 -2.13 6.99 -0.45
C ALA A 15 -3.16 7.76 0.38
N SER A 16 -4.27 7.12 0.71
CA SER A 16 -5.30 7.69 1.59
C SER A 16 -4.75 8.01 2.99
N GLY A 17 -3.92 7.12 3.54
CA GLY A 17 -3.40 7.24 4.91
C GLY A 17 -4.46 7.07 5.99
N SER A 18 -5.70 6.68 5.65
CA SER A 18 -6.81 6.52 6.57
C SER A 18 -6.98 5.06 7.01
N PRO A 19 -7.09 4.78 8.32
CA PRO A 19 -7.48 3.45 8.81
C PRO A 19 -8.87 3.02 8.32
N GLY A 20 -9.77 3.98 8.07
CA GLY A 20 -11.13 3.72 7.57
C GLY A 20 -11.24 3.74 6.04
N TYR A 21 -10.14 3.64 5.30
CA TYR A 21 -10.20 3.60 3.84
C TYR A 21 -11.02 2.40 3.35
N THR A 22 -11.94 2.68 2.44
CA THR A 22 -12.77 1.67 1.77
C THR A 22 -12.50 1.70 0.27
N PRO A 23 -12.02 0.61 -0.33
CA PRO A 23 -11.74 0.57 -1.76
C PRO A 23 -13.03 0.64 -2.59
N PRO A 24 -12.94 1.10 -3.85
CA PRO A 24 -14.05 1.03 -4.82
C PRO A 24 -14.63 -0.39 -4.95
N SER A 25 -15.92 -0.50 -5.30
CA SER A 25 -16.63 -1.77 -5.35
C SER A 25 -15.96 -2.80 -6.28
N ASN A 26 -15.51 -2.37 -7.45
CA ASN A 26 -14.81 -3.25 -8.40
C ASN A 26 -13.50 -3.83 -7.83
N ILE A 27 -12.76 -3.05 -7.02
CA ILE A 27 -11.53 -3.54 -6.36
C ILE A 27 -11.88 -4.52 -5.24
N ARG A 28 -12.95 -4.26 -4.48
CA ARG A 28 -13.45 -5.20 -3.46
C ARG A 28 -13.87 -6.53 -4.06
N THR A 29 -14.62 -6.50 -5.16
CA THR A 29 -15.00 -7.72 -5.89
C THR A 29 -13.75 -8.46 -6.37
N TYR A 30 -12.79 -7.75 -6.99
CA TYR A 30 -11.55 -8.35 -7.44
C TYR A 30 -10.75 -9.01 -6.30
N GLN A 31 -10.68 -8.38 -5.14
CA GLN A 31 -10.03 -8.94 -3.95
C GLN A 31 -10.77 -10.19 -3.45
N GLN A 32 -12.12 -10.14 -3.39
CA GLN A 32 -12.95 -11.26 -2.96
C GLN A 32 -12.83 -12.47 -3.90
N ASP A 33 -12.77 -12.25 -5.19
CA ASP A 33 -12.64 -13.32 -6.19
C ASP A 33 -11.25 -13.96 -6.20
N ASN A 34 -10.22 -13.19 -5.78
CA ASN A 34 -8.81 -13.59 -5.92
C ASN A 34 -8.06 -13.72 -4.59
N TRP A 35 -8.74 -13.69 -3.44
CA TRP A 35 -8.07 -13.72 -2.13
C TRP A 35 -7.16 -14.95 -1.94
N GLN A 36 -7.44 -16.05 -2.66
CA GLN A 36 -6.65 -17.29 -2.59
C GLN A 36 -5.39 -17.25 -3.45
N LEU A 37 -5.14 -16.20 -4.23
CA LEU A 37 -4.00 -16.10 -5.12
C LEU A 37 -2.64 -16.42 -4.42
N PRO A 38 -2.40 -16.02 -3.16
CA PRO A 38 -1.17 -16.39 -2.45
C PRO A 38 -0.91 -17.88 -2.30
N ARG A 39 -1.92 -18.76 -2.46
CA ARG A 39 -1.71 -20.21 -2.44
C ARG A 39 -0.76 -20.70 -3.52
N LEU A 40 -0.56 -19.91 -4.58
CA LEU A 40 0.37 -20.27 -5.66
C LEU A 40 1.85 -20.27 -5.23
N TRP A 41 2.18 -19.58 -4.11
CA TRP A 41 3.55 -19.47 -3.60
C TRP A 41 3.67 -19.70 -2.08
N ALA A 42 2.58 -19.97 -1.39
CA ALA A 42 2.58 -20.29 0.04
C ALA A 42 3.22 -21.66 0.27
N ASP A 43 4.02 -21.78 1.33
CA ASP A 43 4.60 -23.04 1.77
C ASP A 43 3.54 -23.93 2.45
N GLU A 44 3.85 -25.23 2.58
CA GLU A 44 2.98 -26.15 3.34
C GLU A 44 2.88 -25.68 4.81
N GLY A 45 1.65 -25.59 5.33
CA GLY A 45 1.36 -25.08 6.67
C GLY A 45 1.18 -23.58 6.77
N ASP A 46 1.39 -22.82 5.69
CA ASP A 46 1.06 -21.40 5.64
C ASP A 46 -0.46 -21.19 5.50
N ILE A 47 -0.92 -20.03 5.92
CA ILE A 47 -2.33 -19.61 5.88
C ILE A 47 -2.49 -18.53 4.86
N VAL A 48 -3.57 -18.57 4.09
CA VAL A 48 -4.03 -17.45 3.25
C VAL A 48 -5.30 -16.90 3.90
N TRP A 49 -5.24 -15.64 4.34
CA TRP A 49 -6.36 -14.99 5.02
C TRP A 49 -7.41 -14.49 4.03
N ASP A 50 -8.67 -14.75 4.34
CA ASP A 50 -9.84 -14.37 3.52
C ASP A 50 -10.30 -12.92 3.72
N GLY A 51 -9.64 -12.16 4.63
CA GLY A 51 -9.99 -10.78 4.94
C GLY A 51 -11.11 -10.62 5.97
N THR A 52 -11.72 -11.73 6.45
CA THR A 52 -12.91 -11.69 7.32
C THR A 52 -12.83 -12.60 8.54
N SER A 53 -12.17 -13.73 8.44
CA SER A 53 -12.07 -14.69 9.55
C SER A 53 -11.20 -14.16 10.68
N SER A 54 -11.51 -14.58 11.92
CA SER A 54 -10.69 -14.26 13.08
C SER A 54 -9.32 -14.93 12.99
N LEU A 55 -8.29 -14.19 13.32
CA LEU A 55 -6.91 -14.67 13.41
C LEU A 55 -6.44 -14.90 14.85
N ALA A 56 -7.27 -14.57 15.86
CA ALA A 56 -6.88 -14.57 17.26
C ALA A 56 -6.28 -15.91 17.73
N SER A 57 -6.81 -17.05 17.28
CA SER A 57 -6.33 -18.38 17.68
C SER A 57 -4.91 -18.74 17.21
N PHE A 58 -4.34 -17.97 16.27
CA PHE A 58 -2.98 -18.16 15.80
C PHE A 58 -1.94 -17.42 16.68
N PHE A 59 -2.39 -16.54 17.56
CA PHE A 59 -1.54 -15.73 18.44
C PHE A 59 -1.64 -16.11 19.92
N ASP A 60 -2.10 -17.31 20.23
CA ASP A 60 -2.11 -17.86 21.59
C ASP A 60 -0.68 -18.03 22.12
N GLN A 61 -0.49 -17.84 23.43
CA GLN A 61 0.83 -17.72 24.08
C GLN A 61 1.75 -18.94 23.93
N ASP A 62 1.21 -20.11 23.63
CA ASP A 62 1.98 -21.37 23.55
C ASP A 62 2.39 -21.73 22.10
N LYS A 63 2.17 -20.85 21.13
CA LYS A 63 2.47 -21.12 19.71
C LYS A 63 3.57 -20.21 19.17
N GLU A 64 4.28 -20.73 18.18
CA GLU A 64 5.19 -19.90 17.39
C GLU A 64 4.36 -18.81 16.69
N VAL A 65 4.74 -17.55 16.93
CA VAL A 65 4.05 -16.37 16.36
C VAL A 65 4.18 -16.38 14.84
N PRO A 66 3.08 -16.39 14.08
CA PRO A 66 3.12 -16.39 12.64
C PRO A 66 3.65 -15.06 12.09
N HIS A 67 4.37 -15.14 10.97
CA HIS A 67 4.80 -13.97 10.24
C HIS A 67 3.70 -13.47 9.29
N ILE A 68 3.30 -12.21 9.39
CA ILE A 68 2.23 -11.62 8.57
C ILE A 68 2.84 -11.10 7.27
N CYS A 69 2.38 -11.63 6.13
CA CYS A 69 2.89 -11.39 4.80
C CYS A 69 1.80 -10.79 3.89
N PRO A 70 1.47 -9.50 4.03
CA PRO A 70 0.55 -8.85 3.11
C PRO A 70 1.25 -8.54 1.77
N TRP A 71 0.46 -8.32 0.72
CA TRP A 71 0.96 -7.72 -0.52
C TRP A 71 1.60 -6.36 -0.26
N GLY A 72 0.98 -5.55 0.60
CA GLY A 72 1.58 -4.33 1.13
C GLY A 72 0.91 -3.84 2.40
N TRP A 73 1.60 -3.01 3.15
CA TRP A 73 1.12 -2.45 4.41
C TRP A 73 0.45 -1.09 4.22
N SER A 74 -0.69 -0.90 4.88
CA SER A 74 -1.41 0.37 4.94
C SER A 74 -2.10 0.53 6.30
N PRO A 75 -2.47 1.77 6.70
CA PRO A 75 -3.24 1.98 7.93
C PRO A 75 -4.57 1.22 7.96
N ALA A 76 -5.22 1.06 6.80
CA ALA A 76 -6.47 0.32 6.69
C ALA A 76 -6.26 -1.19 6.96
N LEU A 77 -5.22 -1.79 6.40
CA LEU A 77 -4.91 -3.19 6.67
C LEU A 77 -4.55 -3.42 8.15
N VAL A 78 -3.75 -2.54 8.75
CA VAL A 78 -3.43 -2.62 10.17
C VAL A 78 -4.70 -2.63 11.01
N HIS A 79 -5.62 -1.71 10.73
CA HIS A 79 -6.91 -1.66 11.43
C HIS A 79 -7.75 -2.94 11.24
N GLN A 80 -7.80 -3.49 10.03
CA GLN A 80 -8.51 -4.76 9.76
C GLN A 80 -7.88 -5.93 10.53
N LEU A 81 -6.56 -6.01 10.61
CA LEU A 81 -5.85 -7.06 11.34
C LEU A 81 -6.05 -6.94 12.86
N GLU A 82 -6.08 -5.73 13.41
CA GLU A 82 -6.45 -5.49 14.82
C GLU A 82 -7.86 -6.03 15.11
N LEU A 83 -8.84 -5.74 14.23
CA LEU A 83 -10.20 -6.24 14.36
C LEU A 83 -10.28 -7.77 14.21
N ALA A 84 -9.39 -8.37 13.41
CA ALA A 84 -9.28 -9.82 13.26
C ALA A 84 -8.59 -10.50 14.45
N GLY A 85 -8.08 -9.75 15.42
CA GLY A 85 -7.47 -10.27 16.65
C GLY A 85 -5.94 -10.41 16.61
N VAL A 86 -5.26 -9.76 15.66
CA VAL A 86 -3.80 -9.71 15.64
C VAL A 86 -3.32 -8.75 16.72
N PRO A 87 -2.37 -9.16 17.60
CA PRO A 87 -1.83 -8.30 18.63
C PRO A 87 -1.14 -7.05 18.06
N HIS A 88 -1.45 -5.88 18.60
CA HIS A 88 -0.94 -4.59 18.11
C HIS A 88 0.58 -4.51 18.01
N HIS A 89 1.31 -5.13 18.95
CA HIS A 89 2.79 -5.10 18.96
C HIS A 89 3.44 -5.88 17.80
N LEU A 90 2.67 -6.70 17.08
CA LEU A 90 3.13 -7.41 15.88
C LEU A 90 2.86 -6.65 14.59
N LEU A 91 2.15 -5.53 14.66
CA LEU A 91 1.76 -4.71 13.52
C LEU A 91 2.72 -3.52 13.34
N PRO A 92 2.88 -3.01 12.12
CA PRO A 92 3.70 -1.84 11.85
C PRO A 92 3.24 -0.60 12.63
N SER A 93 4.19 0.17 13.16
CA SER A 93 3.89 1.44 13.83
C SER A 93 3.37 2.50 12.86
N LYS A 94 2.72 3.53 13.40
CA LYS A 94 2.25 4.69 12.60
C LYS A 94 3.42 5.39 11.91
N GLU A 95 4.55 5.52 12.57
CA GLU A 95 5.77 6.14 12.04
C GLU A 95 6.34 5.32 10.86
N TYR A 96 6.32 3.99 10.97
CA TYR A 96 6.70 3.10 9.86
C TYR A 96 5.79 3.29 8.66
N LEU A 97 4.46 3.27 8.86
CA LEU A 97 3.48 3.47 7.79
C LEU A 97 3.61 4.84 7.13
N GLN A 98 3.90 5.89 7.91
CA GLN A 98 4.14 7.24 7.37
C GLN A 98 5.41 7.28 6.51
N LYS A 99 6.50 6.66 6.94
CA LYS A 99 7.73 6.54 6.14
C LYS A 99 7.47 5.76 4.87
N LEU A 100 6.77 4.63 4.96
CA LEU A 100 6.40 3.80 3.81
C LEU A 100 5.58 4.62 2.80
N ARG A 101 4.57 5.37 3.28
CA ARG A 101 3.75 6.25 2.45
C ARG A 101 4.60 7.30 1.73
N THR A 102 5.50 7.96 2.44
CA THR A 102 6.40 8.96 1.83
C THR A 102 7.29 8.34 0.75
N LEU A 103 7.90 7.19 1.04
CA LEU A 103 8.82 6.52 0.11
C LEU A 103 8.10 5.92 -1.11
N SER A 104 6.86 5.49 -0.97
CA SER A 104 6.07 4.92 -2.06
C SER A 104 5.44 5.97 -2.98
N SER A 105 5.40 7.23 -2.58
CA SER A 105 4.98 8.34 -3.45
C SER A 105 6.02 8.61 -4.54
N ARG A 106 5.56 8.95 -5.76
CA ARG A 106 6.46 9.41 -6.84
C ARG A 106 7.30 10.63 -6.47
N GLU A 107 6.82 11.46 -5.57
CA GLU A 107 7.56 12.64 -5.11
C GLU A 107 8.91 12.25 -4.48
N SER A 108 9.02 11.07 -3.86
CA SER A 108 10.26 10.58 -3.26
C SER A 108 11.39 10.36 -4.27
N THR A 109 11.06 10.14 -5.54
CA THR A 109 12.04 9.90 -6.60
C THR A 109 12.57 11.21 -7.22
N VAL A 110 11.88 12.33 -7.03
CA VAL A 110 12.24 13.62 -7.67
C VAL A 110 13.65 14.10 -7.29
N PRO A 111 14.07 14.09 -6.02
CA PRO A 111 15.45 14.50 -5.68
C PRO A 111 16.50 13.60 -6.32
N ILE A 112 16.22 12.30 -6.46
CA ILE A 112 17.12 11.36 -7.11
C ILE A 112 17.23 11.67 -8.60
N GLN A 113 16.11 11.89 -9.27
CA GLN A 113 16.07 12.23 -10.69
C GLN A 113 16.84 13.55 -10.97
N GLN A 114 16.63 14.56 -10.13
CA GLN A 114 17.35 15.83 -10.22
C GLN A 114 18.88 15.64 -10.03
N SER A 115 19.29 14.79 -9.11
CA SER A 115 20.73 14.49 -8.90
C SER A 115 21.37 13.77 -10.10
N LEU A 116 20.57 13.12 -10.93
CA LEU A 116 20.99 12.48 -12.18
C LEU A 116 20.89 13.41 -13.41
N GLY A 117 20.59 14.69 -13.21
CA GLY A 117 20.45 15.68 -14.29
C GLY A 117 19.15 15.53 -15.10
N ILE A 118 18.14 14.85 -14.56
CA ILE A 118 16.83 14.75 -15.21
C ILE A 118 15.99 15.95 -14.81
N ASP A 119 15.47 16.67 -15.80
CA ASP A 119 14.58 17.81 -15.59
C ASP A 119 13.20 17.32 -15.11
N VAL A 120 12.94 17.54 -13.83
CA VAL A 120 11.70 17.15 -13.16
C VAL A 120 11.39 18.14 -12.03
N ALA A 121 10.11 18.44 -11.82
CA ALA A 121 9.66 19.33 -10.76
C ALA A 121 8.44 18.76 -10.04
N ILE A 122 8.28 19.12 -8.76
CA ILE A 122 7.04 18.92 -8.01
C ILE A 122 6.25 20.22 -8.12
N CYS A 123 5.01 20.14 -8.60
CA CYS A 123 4.11 21.28 -8.75
C CYS A 123 2.92 21.12 -7.81
N HIS A 124 2.65 22.13 -6.99
CA HIS A 124 1.55 22.14 -6.02
C HIS A 124 0.36 23.01 -6.46
N ASN A 125 0.52 23.76 -7.55
CA ASN A 125 -0.52 24.67 -8.08
C ASN A 125 -0.35 24.90 -9.59
N LEU A 126 -1.38 25.46 -10.20
CA LEU A 126 -1.44 25.70 -11.64
C LEU A 126 -0.32 26.63 -12.12
N ALA A 127 0.01 27.69 -11.37
CA ALA A 127 1.06 28.63 -11.77
C ALA A 127 2.43 27.97 -11.91
N GLN A 128 2.77 27.01 -11.03
CA GLN A 128 3.99 26.23 -11.15
C GLN A 128 3.99 25.31 -12.37
N ILE A 129 2.83 24.73 -12.72
CA ILE A 129 2.68 23.94 -13.94
C ILE A 129 2.89 24.82 -15.19
N GLU A 130 2.28 26.00 -15.24
CA GLU A 130 2.46 26.96 -16.32
C GLU A 130 3.93 27.40 -16.48
N GLN A 131 4.65 27.59 -15.39
CA GLN A 131 6.09 27.87 -15.40
C GLN A 131 6.89 26.69 -16.01
N CYS A 132 6.58 25.46 -15.64
CA CYS A 132 7.22 24.27 -16.22
C CYS A 132 6.94 24.16 -17.72
N ILE A 133 5.73 24.39 -18.17
CA ILE A 133 5.35 24.36 -19.60
C ILE A 133 6.11 25.46 -20.35
N SER A 134 6.22 26.66 -19.79
CA SER A 134 6.95 27.78 -20.43
C SER A 134 8.45 27.51 -20.53
N HIS A 135 9.01 26.69 -19.64
CA HIS A 135 10.43 26.36 -19.62
C HIS A 135 10.79 25.16 -20.51
N TRP A 136 9.90 24.14 -20.56
CA TRP A 136 10.18 22.88 -21.24
C TRP A 136 9.36 22.63 -22.52
N ASP A 137 8.55 23.58 -22.95
CA ASP A 137 7.62 23.52 -24.10
C ASP A 137 6.57 22.40 -23.95
N MET A 138 6.96 21.22 -23.54
CA MET A 138 6.10 20.05 -23.36
C MET A 138 6.41 19.33 -22.03
N VAL A 139 5.39 19.06 -21.24
CA VAL A 139 5.51 18.38 -19.95
C VAL A 139 4.51 17.22 -19.82
N ILE A 140 4.92 16.19 -19.09
CA ILE A 140 4.01 15.11 -18.67
C ILE A 140 3.75 15.27 -17.17
N MET A 141 2.51 15.53 -16.81
CA MET A 141 2.09 15.62 -15.42
C MET A 141 1.71 14.22 -14.91
N LYS A 142 2.16 13.88 -13.71
CA LYS A 142 1.84 12.62 -13.06
C LYS A 142 1.36 12.88 -11.64
N SER A 143 0.23 12.27 -11.27
CA SER A 143 -0.20 12.27 -9.87
C SER A 143 0.83 11.56 -8.98
N PRO A 144 1.06 12.00 -7.72
CA PRO A 144 1.93 11.33 -6.77
C PRO A 144 1.59 9.85 -6.56
N TRP A 145 0.31 9.53 -6.67
CA TRP A 145 -0.26 8.21 -6.50
C TRP A 145 -1.14 7.86 -7.71
N SER A 146 -0.58 7.14 -8.65
CA SER A 146 -1.32 6.58 -9.78
C SER A 146 -0.55 5.41 -10.36
N SER A 147 -1.27 4.44 -10.91
CA SER A 147 -0.71 3.28 -11.59
C SER A 147 -1.30 3.14 -12.99
N SER A 148 -0.60 2.40 -13.85
CA SER A 148 -1.09 2.00 -15.18
C SER A 148 -1.56 3.17 -16.06
N GLY A 149 -0.91 4.33 -15.97
CA GLY A 149 -1.25 5.51 -16.80
C GLY A 149 -2.56 6.21 -16.44
N LYS A 150 -3.28 5.80 -15.40
CA LYS A 150 -4.45 6.53 -14.91
C LYS A 150 -4.00 7.80 -14.19
N GLY A 151 -4.60 8.94 -14.53
CA GLY A 151 -4.24 10.25 -13.95
C GLY A 151 -3.01 10.90 -14.61
N LEU A 152 -2.81 10.64 -15.90
CA LEU A 152 -1.92 11.42 -16.75
C LEU A 152 -2.71 12.55 -17.39
#